data_56d3c508c8ae69d5c20b5de009f128cf
#
_entry.id   56d3c508c8ae69d5c20b5de009f128cf
#
_cell.length_a   1.000
_cell.length_b   1.000
_cell.length_c   1.000
_cell.angle_alpha   90.00
_cell.angle_beta   90.00
_cell.angle_gamma   90.00
#
_symmetry.space_group_name_H-M   'P 1'
#
loop_
_entity.id
_entity.type
_entity.pdbx_description
1 polymer ?
#
loop_
_entity_poly.entity_id
_entity_poly.type
_entity_poly.pdbx_seq_one_letter_code
_entity_poly.pdbx_strand_id
1 'polypeptide(L)'
;MDPFVLADDGLSVLPPEWYAPPQTASELGIQGFSESPLLTARDLPPVRLRLPDDPPVIVPFKEIGTYGGKARITLGDGWTFFNWEAALTISPDLRTLLPNLARSWEVSEDGKTISIHLRRGLKWSDGMPLTSDDFVFTFDHIWMDPEYSPVTSRLVAGGTIVRIDDLSFRYVFDEPNPLFVNLIAQYGNFMVDAKHYYRNWHPAFTDRDGLNERIKEMGLISWMAFVDAQRNARIEESVDVPTLRAYRVVSRTPIMMRFERNPYYHKVDPRGQQLPYIDAIDAEIILDNSELVTAKASAGQLDFAAFALRTQDIPLLKLGERYGQVKVNVWRRLHTSDVVIQPNYNYAEKRLRDLYWDKRFRHALSHAINRQEMNEIIYFGRGVPQQVTVHPTSIFYEPGFAAAYTEYDPDRANALLDEIGLRDVNGDGLREYPDGSELIITMEFLDFETPKGITMELVSAYWRAVGVDIRLKLVDRALQSARAQAGAMQMTLWHADFSTDILFPILPRWWVPMYTGWDSILWNDWVRYFLTEGRLGERPPPAMQDLQRWSDELRWATDPAVRLAAGKRILASSAENVWTFGTVGLAPHPVVISSRLKNVIPNGIWGWDNRWTLAYHPSTWYFQEPGGSETD
;
A
#
# COMPACT_ATOMS: atom_id res chain seq x y z
N MET A 1 -0.40 -24.54 22.95
CA MET A 1 0.53 -23.68 22.18
C MET A 1 -0.03 -22.28 22.21
N ASP A 2 0.79 -21.31 22.52
CA ASP A 2 0.42 -19.88 22.44
C ASP A 2 0.02 -19.59 20.97
N PRO A 3 -1.21 -19.15 20.66
CA PRO A 3 -1.65 -18.90 19.30
C PRO A 3 -0.89 -17.74 18.62
N PHE A 4 -0.09 -17.01 19.38
CA PHE A 4 0.69 -15.84 18.95
C PHE A 4 2.21 -16.12 18.86
N VAL A 5 2.67 -17.38 18.89
CA VAL A 5 4.10 -17.65 18.72
C VAL A 5 4.55 -17.13 17.36
N LEU A 6 5.12 -15.93 17.40
CA LEU A 6 5.96 -15.39 16.37
C LEU A 6 7.32 -16.09 16.53
N ALA A 7 7.79 -16.72 15.48
CA ALA A 7 9.00 -17.54 15.52
C ALA A 7 10.29 -16.72 15.64
N ASP A 8 10.26 -15.50 16.21
CA ASP A 8 11.45 -14.67 16.41
C ASP A 8 11.15 -13.48 17.34
N ASP A 9 12.15 -12.78 17.86
CA ASP A 9 12.04 -11.55 18.64
C ASP A 9 11.27 -10.44 17.94
N GLY A 10 10.99 -10.71 16.71
CA GLY A 10 9.94 -10.16 15.95
C GLY A 10 10.19 -8.81 15.34
N LEU A 11 11.32 -8.23 15.38
CA LEU A 11 11.61 -6.91 14.79
C LEU A 11 12.50 -7.00 13.53
N SER A 12 13.05 -8.16 13.24
CA SER A 12 13.96 -8.34 12.11
C SER A 12 13.20 -8.61 10.81
N VAL A 13 13.28 -7.70 9.85
CA VAL A 13 12.90 -7.92 8.44
C VAL A 13 14.13 -8.47 7.72
N LEU A 14 14.61 -9.64 8.14
CA LEU A 14 15.71 -10.31 7.44
C LEU A 14 15.18 -11.07 6.22
N PRO A 15 15.98 -11.21 5.15
CA PRO A 15 15.62 -12.10 4.06
C PRO A 15 15.40 -13.49 4.64
N PRO A 16 14.29 -14.14 4.35
CA PRO A 16 14.12 -15.54 4.72
C PRO A 16 15.29 -16.37 4.18
N GLU A 17 15.79 -17.34 4.94
CA GLU A 17 16.92 -18.21 4.52
C GLU A 17 16.70 -18.90 3.16
N TRP A 18 15.44 -19.08 2.78
CA TRP A 18 15.06 -19.69 1.50
C TRP A 18 15.14 -18.74 0.30
N TYR A 19 15.27 -17.41 0.52
CA TYR A 19 15.25 -16.46 -0.57
C TYR A 19 16.52 -16.52 -1.40
N ALA A 20 16.37 -16.90 -2.66
CA ALA A 20 17.42 -16.80 -3.66
C ALA A 20 17.25 -15.51 -4.48
N PRO A 21 18.31 -14.73 -4.72
CA PRO A 21 18.26 -13.61 -5.65
C PRO A 21 17.73 -14.07 -7.01
N PRO A 22 16.97 -13.23 -7.73
CA PRO A 22 16.46 -13.58 -9.04
C PRO A 22 17.60 -13.96 -9.99
N GLN A 23 17.48 -15.16 -10.57
CA GLN A 23 18.34 -15.68 -11.62
C GLN A 23 17.54 -15.82 -12.90
N THR A 24 18.22 -16.02 -14.01
CA THR A 24 17.57 -16.28 -15.30
C THR A 24 17.68 -17.74 -15.70
N ALA A 25 16.87 -18.16 -16.65
CA ALA A 25 16.90 -19.53 -17.16
C ALA A 25 18.27 -19.90 -17.75
N SER A 26 18.94 -18.95 -18.42
CA SER A 26 20.28 -19.19 -18.97
C SER A 26 21.35 -19.35 -17.89
N GLU A 27 21.29 -18.57 -16.82
CA GLU A 27 22.22 -18.68 -15.68
C GLU A 27 22.08 -20.04 -14.97
N LEU A 28 20.88 -20.62 -14.95
CA LEU A 28 20.61 -21.94 -14.38
C LEU A 28 20.69 -23.10 -15.39
N GLY A 29 21.03 -22.81 -16.66
CA GLY A 29 21.14 -23.82 -17.71
C GLY A 29 19.80 -24.45 -18.12
N ILE A 30 18.68 -23.78 -17.88
CA ILE A 30 17.33 -24.27 -18.24
C ILE A 30 17.11 -24.05 -19.74
N GLN A 31 16.90 -25.15 -20.48
CA GLN A 31 16.66 -25.12 -21.94
C GLN A 31 15.24 -25.55 -22.33
N GLY A 32 14.60 -26.37 -21.49
CA GLY A 32 13.25 -26.87 -21.72
C GLY A 32 12.21 -26.06 -20.94
N PHE A 33 11.08 -25.76 -21.58
CA PHE A 33 9.97 -25.06 -20.93
C PHE A 33 8.68 -25.83 -21.09
N SER A 34 7.85 -25.82 -20.04
CA SER A 34 6.53 -26.44 -20.03
C SER A 34 5.47 -25.46 -19.53
N GLU A 35 4.22 -25.80 -19.78
CA GLU A 35 3.06 -25.00 -19.44
C GLU A 35 1.93 -25.84 -18.83
N SER A 36 0.93 -25.17 -18.24
CA SER A 36 -0.27 -25.87 -17.76
C SER A 36 -1.00 -26.59 -18.89
N PRO A 37 -1.51 -27.80 -18.62
CA PRO A 37 -2.40 -28.52 -19.56
C PRO A 37 -3.60 -27.69 -20.01
N LEU A 38 -4.07 -26.75 -19.18
CA LEU A 38 -5.14 -25.81 -19.57
C LEU A 38 -4.74 -24.95 -20.78
N LEU A 39 -3.48 -24.52 -20.86
CA LEU A 39 -2.99 -23.71 -21.98
C LEU A 39 -2.65 -24.55 -23.20
N THR A 40 -2.11 -25.75 -23.00
CA THR A 40 -1.82 -26.69 -24.09
C THR A 40 -3.07 -27.05 -24.91
N ALA A 41 -4.24 -27.04 -24.27
CA ALA A 41 -5.53 -27.28 -24.94
C ALA A 41 -6.07 -26.09 -25.75
N ARG A 42 -5.39 -24.95 -25.73
CA ARG A 42 -5.79 -23.71 -26.43
C ARG A 42 -4.97 -23.54 -27.71
N ASP A 43 -5.54 -22.81 -28.67
CA ASP A 43 -4.82 -22.40 -29.88
C ASP A 43 -3.89 -21.23 -29.56
N LEU A 44 -2.71 -21.55 -29.00
CA LEU A 44 -1.68 -20.60 -28.58
C LEU A 44 -0.33 -20.99 -29.22
N PRO A 45 0.55 -20.03 -29.50
CA PRO A 45 1.94 -20.35 -29.86
C PRO A 45 2.61 -21.23 -28.79
N PRO A 46 3.59 -22.06 -29.14
CA PRO A 46 4.36 -22.85 -28.18
C PRO A 46 4.89 -21.98 -27.02
N VAL A 47 4.93 -22.53 -25.81
CA VAL A 47 5.33 -21.79 -24.59
C VAL A 47 6.64 -21.03 -24.76
N ARG A 48 7.63 -21.62 -25.46
CA ARG A 48 8.94 -20.97 -25.70
C ARG A 48 8.81 -19.65 -26.48
N LEU A 49 7.83 -19.53 -27.35
CA LEU A 49 7.56 -18.29 -28.13
C LEU A 49 6.73 -17.28 -27.35
N ARG A 50 6.15 -17.67 -26.21
CA ARG A 50 5.37 -16.81 -25.33
C ARG A 50 6.18 -16.25 -24.16
N LEU A 51 7.25 -16.93 -23.77
CA LEU A 51 8.21 -16.49 -22.78
C LEU A 51 9.23 -15.50 -23.39
N PRO A 52 9.85 -14.62 -22.56
CA PRO A 52 11.00 -13.85 -22.99
C PRO A 52 12.19 -14.77 -23.38
N ASP A 53 13.19 -14.19 -24.07
CA ASP A 53 14.36 -14.93 -24.54
C ASP A 53 15.12 -15.57 -23.37
N ASP A 54 15.16 -14.90 -22.23
CA ASP A 54 15.78 -15.39 -20.99
C ASP A 54 14.85 -15.10 -19.79
N PRO A 55 13.92 -16.04 -19.48
CA PRO A 55 12.93 -15.84 -18.44
C PRO A 55 13.55 -15.73 -17.05
N PRO A 56 13.04 -14.84 -16.16
CA PRO A 56 13.38 -14.87 -14.74
C PRO A 56 12.87 -16.16 -14.10
N VAL A 57 13.71 -16.76 -13.28
CA VAL A 57 13.39 -17.98 -12.53
C VAL A 57 13.01 -17.62 -11.10
N ILE A 58 11.85 -18.08 -10.68
CA ILE A 58 11.36 -17.92 -9.32
C ILE A 58 11.48 -19.25 -8.58
N VAL A 59 12.30 -19.27 -7.54
CA VAL A 59 12.44 -20.44 -6.67
C VAL A 59 11.26 -20.45 -5.69
N PRO A 60 10.43 -21.50 -5.67
CA PRO A 60 9.33 -21.62 -4.71
C PRO A 60 9.85 -21.78 -3.26
N PHE A 61 9.04 -21.40 -2.29
CA PHE A 61 9.42 -21.45 -0.87
C PHE A 61 9.85 -22.85 -0.39
N LYS A 62 9.07 -23.87 -0.69
CA LYS A 62 9.33 -25.21 -0.18
C LYS A 62 9.65 -26.20 -1.30
N GLU A 63 8.84 -26.24 -2.33
CA GLU A 63 8.93 -27.27 -3.37
C GLU A 63 8.38 -26.78 -4.71
N ILE A 64 8.80 -27.46 -5.78
CA ILE A 64 8.26 -27.23 -7.11
C ILE A 64 6.79 -27.68 -7.11
N GLY A 65 5.90 -26.76 -7.47
CA GLY A 65 4.47 -27.03 -7.49
C GLY A 65 3.99 -27.80 -8.71
N THR A 66 2.72 -28.16 -8.68
CA THR A 66 1.98 -28.76 -9.78
C THR A 66 0.94 -27.81 -10.33
N TYR A 67 0.68 -27.89 -11.63
CA TYR A 67 -0.38 -27.10 -12.25
C TYR A 67 -1.76 -27.58 -11.85
N GLY A 68 -2.69 -26.63 -11.78
CA GLY A 68 -4.10 -26.91 -11.65
C GLY A 68 -4.78 -26.19 -10.51
N GLY A 69 -6.08 -26.41 -10.43
CA GLY A 69 -6.91 -25.88 -9.36
C GLY A 69 -7.39 -24.44 -9.57
N LYS A 70 -8.28 -24.07 -8.67
CA LYS A 70 -8.89 -22.75 -8.63
C LYS A 70 -8.91 -22.25 -7.19
N ALA A 71 -8.33 -21.09 -6.97
CA ALA A 71 -8.32 -20.44 -5.66
C ALA A 71 -9.60 -19.63 -5.42
N ARG A 72 -10.14 -19.72 -4.22
CA ARG A 72 -11.26 -18.93 -3.71
C ARG A 72 -10.72 -17.88 -2.76
N ILE A 73 -10.88 -16.62 -3.09
CA ILE A 73 -10.39 -15.49 -2.28
C ILE A 73 -11.44 -14.38 -2.20
N THR A 74 -11.19 -13.35 -1.43
CA THR A 74 -11.91 -12.07 -1.57
C THR A 74 -11.25 -11.18 -2.62
N LEU A 75 -11.97 -10.20 -3.17
CA LEU A 75 -11.37 -9.26 -4.10
C LEU A 75 -10.26 -8.42 -3.43
N GLY A 76 -10.40 -8.09 -2.14
CA GLY A 76 -9.34 -7.44 -1.36
C GLY A 76 -8.06 -8.27 -1.34
N ASP A 77 -8.15 -9.58 -1.12
CA ASP A 77 -7.01 -10.49 -1.20
C ASP A 77 -6.48 -10.66 -2.63
N GLY A 78 -7.23 -10.30 -3.63
CA GLY A 78 -6.77 -10.24 -5.01
C GLY A 78 -5.54 -9.36 -5.18
N TRP A 79 -5.44 -8.26 -4.45
CA TRP A 79 -4.25 -7.40 -4.43
C TRP A 79 -2.99 -8.15 -4.02
N THR A 80 -3.13 -9.18 -3.22
CA THR A 80 -2.03 -10.01 -2.72
C THR A 80 -1.67 -11.16 -3.66
N PHE A 81 -2.64 -11.66 -4.44
CA PHE A 81 -2.46 -12.76 -5.38
C PHE A 81 -1.97 -12.32 -6.75
N PHE A 82 -2.34 -11.11 -7.18
CA PHE A 82 -1.93 -10.60 -8.48
C PHE A 82 -0.57 -9.97 -8.37
N ASN A 83 0.47 -10.68 -8.76
CA ASN A 83 1.81 -10.11 -8.81
C ASN A 83 1.78 -8.78 -9.58
N TRP A 84 2.22 -7.73 -8.92
CA TRP A 84 2.33 -6.40 -9.49
C TRP A 84 3.60 -6.34 -10.31
N GLU A 85 3.47 -6.32 -11.63
CA GLU A 85 4.64 -6.33 -12.50
C GLU A 85 5.06 -4.90 -12.85
N ALA A 86 6.24 -4.54 -12.38
CA ALA A 86 6.90 -3.27 -12.65
C ALA A 86 8.27 -3.52 -13.29
N ALA A 87 8.95 -2.49 -13.77
CA ALA A 87 10.30 -2.64 -14.30
C ALA A 87 11.27 -3.22 -13.26
N LEU A 88 11.14 -2.77 -12.00
CA LEU A 88 11.91 -3.24 -10.84
C LEU A 88 10.98 -3.84 -9.80
N THR A 89 11.51 -4.60 -8.85
CA THR A 89 10.80 -5.11 -7.68
C THR A 89 11.65 -4.94 -6.42
N ILE A 90 11.12 -5.36 -5.26
CA ILE A 90 11.74 -5.18 -3.95
C ILE A 90 12.04 -6.56 -3.36
N SER A 91 13.22 -6.72 -2.75
CA SER A 91 13.59 -7.92 -2.01
C SER A 91 12.73 -8.10 -0.74
N PRO A 92 12.62 -9.33 -0.21
CA PRO A 92 11.85 -9.60 1.02
C PRO A 92 12.31 -8.83 2.26
N ASP A 93 13.58 -8.39 2.29
CA ASP A 93 14.13 -7.56 3.37
C ASP A 93 13.76 -6.08 3.26
N LEU A 94 13.05 -5.67 2.21
CA LEU A 94 12.62 -4.30 1.92
C LEU A 94 13.76 -3.27 1.86
N ARG A 95 14.95 -3.70 1.42
CA ARG A 95 16.16 -2.84 1.35
C ARG A 95 16.77 -2.80 -0.03
N THR A 96 16.63 -3.88 -0.78
CA THR A 96 17.31 -4.06 -2.06
C THR A 96 16.30 -4.01 -3.20
N LEU A 97 16.61 -3.21 -4.22
CA LEU A 97 15.88 -3.24 -5.48
C LEU A 97 16.40 -4.37 -6.35
N LEU A 98 15.49 -5.04 -7.06
CA LEU A 98 15.78 -6.19 -7.89
C LEU A 98 15.24 -5.99 -9.31
N PRO A 99 15.89 -6.59 -10.33
CA PRO A 99 15.37 -6.58 -11.68
C PRO A 99 14.09 -7.41 -11.78
N ASN A 100 13.13 -6.95 -12.62
CA ASN A 100 11.90 -7.69 -12.91
C ASN A 100 11.59 -7.67 -14.41
N LEU A 101 10.72 -6.77 -14.93
CA LEU A 101 10.55 -6.57 -16.37
C LEU A 101 11.83 -6.00 -17.00
N ALA A 102 12.54 -5.14 -16.28
CA ALA A 102 13.90 -4.75 -16.65
C ALA A 102 14.88 -5.88 -16.29
N ARG A 103 15.88 -6.07 -17.15
CA ARG A 103 17.05 -6.91 -16.85
C ARG A 103 18.11 -6.16 -16.02
N SER A 104 18.17 -4.82 -16.21
CA SER A 104 19.10 -3.93 -15.50
C SER A 104 18.61 -2.49 -15.54
N TRP A 105 19.19 -1.68 -14.66
CA TRP A 105 19.03 -0.23 -14.65
C TRP A 105 20.30 0.44 -14.17
N GLU A 106 20.42 1.74 -14.46
CA GLU A 106 21.55 2.57 -14.06
C GLU A 106 21.04 3.94 -13.63
N VAL A 107 21.64 4.50 -12.58
CA VAL A 107 21.42 5.86 -12.13
C VAL A 107 22.72 6.62 -12.35
N SER A 108 22.67 7.77 -13.05
CA SER A 108 23.84 8.61 -13.27
C SER A 108 24.41 9.18 -11.97
N GLU A 109 25.70 9.52 -11.95
CA GLU A 109 26.38 10.05 -10.75
C GLU A 109 25.72 11.33 -10.20
N ASP A 110 25.19 12.17 -11.09
CA ASP A 110 24.45 13.38 -10.74
C ASP A 110 23.01 13.11 -10.29
N GLY A 111 22.56 11.84 -10.34
CA GLY A 111 21.21 11.43 -9.96
C GLY A 111 20.11 11.93 -10.88
N LYS A 112 20.41 12.52 -12.03
CA LYS A 112 19.42 13.13 -12.93
C LYS A 112 18.91 12.18 -14.01
N THR A 113 19.64 11.12 -14.32
CA THR A 113 19.26 10.17 -15.38
C THR A 113 19.13 8.77 -14.82
N ILE A 114 17.98 8.12 -15.12
CA ILE A 114 17.75 6.72 -14.81
C ILE A 114 17.51 5.97 -16.12
N SER A 115 18.44 5.11 -16.50
CA SER A 115 18.34 4.25 -17.69
C SER A 115 17.75 2.91 -17.32
N ILE A 116 16.79 2.43 -18.10
CA ILE A 116 16.10 1.15 -17.92
C ILE A 116 16.31 0.30 -19.16
N HIS A 117 16.68 -0.97 -18.95
CA HIS A 117 16.86 -1.96 -20.00
C HIS A 117 15.93 -3.14 -19.81
N LEU A 118 14.93 -3.27 -20.67
CA LEU A 118 13.91 -4.34 -20.61
C LEU A 118 14.50 -5.69 -21.01
N ARG A 119 13.86 -6.76 -20.54
CA ARG A 119 14.09 -8.13 -21.05
C ARG A 119 13.53 -8.25 -22.46
N ARG A 120 14.27 -8.90 -23.35
CA ARG A 120 13.83 -9.13 -24.74
C ARG A 120 12.74 -10.20 -24.77
N GLY A 121 11.70 -9.95 -25.57
CA GLY A 121 10.62 -10.91 -25.82
C GLY A 121 9.49 -10.90 -24.80
N LEU A 122 9.44 -9.91 -23.89
CA LEU A 122 8.28 -9.69 -23.03
C LEU A 122 7.01 -9.39 -23.83
N LYS A 123 5.88 -9.90 -23.35
CA LYS A 123 4.57 -9.73 -24.00
C LYS A 123 3.47 -9.39 -23.01
N TRP A 124 2.51 -8.64 -23.46
CA TRP A 124 1.23 -8.44 -22.81
C TRP A 124 0.38 -9.72 -22.86
N SER A 125 -0.67 -9.80 -22.05
CA SER A 125 -1.55 -10.99 -21.95
C SER A 125 -2.31 -11.35 -23.23
N ASP A 126 -2.37 -10.44 -24.18
CA ASP A 126 -2.93 -10.64 -25.53
C ASP A 126 -1.88 -11.05 -26.57
N GLY A 127 -0.62 -11.17 -26.16
CA GLY A 127 0.49 -11.58 -27.02
C GLY A 127 1.22 -10.45 -27.74
N MET A 128 0.75 -9.21 -27.62
CA MET A 128 1.46 -8.05 -28.16
C MET A 128 2.78 -7.83 -27.41
N PRO A 129 3.87 -7.44 -28.10
CA PRO A 129 5.15 -7.21 -27.45
C PRO A 129 5.08 -6.03 -26.46
N LEU A 130 5.74 -6.16 -25.31
CA LEU A 130 6.06 -5.05 -24.43
C LEU A 130 7.33 -4.38 -24.92
N THR A 131 7.28 -3.07 -25.11
CA THR A 131 8.42 -2.26 -25.55
C THR A 131 8.57 -0.99 -24.72
N SER A 132 9.68 -0.26 -24.93
CA SER A 132 9.89 1.06 -24.33
C SER A 132 8.80 2.08 -24.69
N ASP A 133 8.12 1.90 -25.83
CA ASP A 133 7.01 2.75 -26.25
C ASP A 133 5.80 2.72 -25.29
N ASP A 134 5.59 1.61 -24.58
CA ASP A 134 4.52 1.50 -23.60
C ASP A 134 4.79 2.38 -22.36
N PHE A 135 6.06 2.47 -21.94
CA PHE A 135 6.51 3.36 -20.87
C PHE A 135 6.46 4.83 -21.29
N VAL A 136 6.94 5.13 -22.51
CA VAL A 136 6.88 6.49 -23.08
C VAL A 136 5.43 6.96 -23.18
N PHE A 137 4.53 6.11 -23.69
CA PHE A 137 3.11 6.43 -23.77
C PHE A 137 2.53 6.80 -22.41
N THR A 138 2.80 5.98 -21.38
CA THR A 138 2.26 6.23 -20.04
C THR A 138 2.81 7.51 -19.44
N PHE A 139 4.11 7.76 -19.59
CA PHE A 139 4.72 8.96 -19.03
C PHE A 139 4.20 10.22 -19.71
N ASP A 140 4.26 10.29 -21.06
CA ASP A 140 3.93 11.49 -21.81
C ASP A 140 2.42 11.77 -21.90
N HIS A 141 1.59 10.72 -22.04
CA HIS A 141 0.17 10.87 -22.34
C HIS A 141 -0.76 10.58 -21.15
N ILE A 142 -0.21 10.16 -20.02
CA ILE A 142 -0.98 9.97 -18.79
C ILE A 142 -0.41 10.84 -17.66
N TRP A 143 0.87 10.67 -17.33
CA TRP A 143 1.43 11.35 -16.16
C TRP A 143 1.75 12.82 -16.41
N MET A 144 2.19 13.17 -17.62
CA MET A 144 2.57 14.52 -18.02
C MET A 144 1.52 15.20 -18.90
N ASP A 145 0.43 14.52 -19.28
CA ASP A 145 -0.65 15.11 -20.05
C ASP A 145 -1.45 16.12 -19.19
N PRO A 146 -1.52 17.40 -19.59
CA PRO A 146 -2.16 18.44 -18.77
C PRO A 146 -3.69 18.31 -18.70
N GLU A 147 -4.33 17.58 -19.64
CA GLU A 147 -5.77 17.33 -19.61
C GLU A 147 -6.09 16.19 -18.63
N TYR A 148 -5.28 15.11 -18.62
CA TYR A 148 -5.46 13.98 -17.71
C TYR A 148 -4.90 14.25 -16.30
N SER A 149 -3.74 14.87 -16.21
CA SER A 149 -3.02 15.18 -14.96
C SER A 149 -2.77 16.68 -14.82
N PRO A 150 -3.81 17.50 -14.56
CA PRO A 150 -3.70 18.97 -14.54
C PRO A 150 -2.76 19.49 -13.43
N VAL A 151 -2.46 18.65 -12.44
CA VAL A 151 -1.46 18.89 -11.41
C VAL A 151 -0.45 17.75 -11.45
N THR A 152 0.71 18.01 -12.02
CA THR A 152 1.78 17.03 -12.10
C THR A 152 2.28 16.68 -10.70
N SER A 153 2.38 15.38 -10.43
CA SER A 153 2.95 14.90 -9.16
C SER A 153 4.40 15.37 -9.02
N ARG A 154 4.78 15.89 -7.84
CA ARG A 154 6.17 16.25 -7.53
C ARG A 154 7.17 15.08 -7.69
N LEU A 155 6.67 13.86 -7.68
CA LEU A 155 7.51 12.66 -7.87
C LEU A 155 8.10 12.57 -9.28
N VAL A 156 7.44 13.18 -10.27
CA VAL A 156 7.81 13.17 -11.69
C VAL A 156 8.00 14.58 -12.27
N ALA A 157 7.75 15.63 -11.48
CA ALA A 157 7.90 17.01 -11.93
C ALA A 157 9.33 17.28 -12.43
N GLY A 158 9.45 18.04 -13.53
CA GLY A 158 10.72 18.30 -14.20
C GLY A 158 11.35 17.08 -14.87
N GLY A 159 10.59 15.97 -14.97
CA GLY A 159 11.01 14.75 -15.64
C GLY A 159 10.57 14.69 -17.10
N THR A 160 11.38 14.04 -17.91
CA THR A 160 11.08 13.63 -19.29
C THR A 160 11.45 12.17 -19.47
N ILE A 161 10.86 11.51 -20.46
CA ILE A 161 11.24 10.15 -20.84
C ILE A 161 11.81 10.17 -22.27
N VAL A 162 12.94 9.48 -22.47
CA VAL A 162 13.61 9.41 -23.76
C VAL A 162 13.71 7.95 -24.19
N ARG A 163 13.05 7.62 -25.27
CA ARG A 163 13.20 6.32 -25.93
C ARG A 163 14.59 6.22 -26.55
N ILE A 164 15.32 5.14 -26.32
CA ILE A 164 16.60 4.82 -26.94
C ILE A 164 16.39 3.83 -28.09
N ASP A 165 15.78 2.70 -27.77
CA ASP A 165 15.38 1.64 -28.69
C ASP A 165 14.15 0.89 -28.14
N ASP A 166 13.73 -0.21 -28.77
CA ASP A 166 12.54 -0.99 -28.34
C ASP A 166 12.65 -1.56 -26.92
N LEU A 167 13.86 -1.72 -26.40
CA LEU A 167 14.11 -2.35 -25.10
C LEU A 167 14.73 -1.40 -24.08
N SER A 168 15.04 -0.16 -24.49
CA SER A 168 15.79 0.76 -23.65
C SER A 168 15.19 2.16 -23.69
N PHE A 169 15.06 2.75 -22.53
CA PHE A 169 14.62 4.13 -22.34
C PHE A 169 15.28 4.73 -21.11
N ARG A 170 15.20 6.04 -20.96
CA ARG A 170 15.69 6.74 -19.77
C ARG A 170 14.70 7.80 -19.30
N TYR A 171 14.57 7.92 -18.00
CA TYR A 171 14.00 9.11 -17.36
C TYR A 171 15.11 10.13 -17.16
N VAL A 172 14.82 11.39 -17.49
CA VAL A 172 15.75 12.51 -17.33
C VAL A 172 15.05 13.60 -16.55
N PHE A 173 15.66 14.08 -15.48
CA PHE A 173 15.11 15.09 -14.57
C PHE A 173 15.96 16.37 -14.60
N ASP A 174 15.32 17.52 -14.44
CA ASP A 174 16.01 18.82 -14.32
C ASP A 174 16.85 18.87 -13.04
N GLU A 175 16.36 18.28 -11.95
CA GLU A 175 17.03 18.15 -10.66
C GLU A 175 17.32 16.68 -10.32
N PRO A 176 18.33 16.39 -9.45
CA PRO A 176 18.62 15.02 -9.05
C PRO A 176 17.38 14.32 -8.47
N ASN A 177 17.10 13.10 -8.90
CA ASN A 177 16.02 12.27 -8.36
C ASN A 177 16.48 10.80 -8.19
N PRO A 178 17.56 10.56 -7.41
CA PRO A 178 18.19 9.25 -7.35
C PRO A 178 17.27 8.15 -6.77
N LEU A 179 16.27 8.53 -5.98
CA LEU A 179 15.31 7.60 -5.38
C LEU A 179 14.09 7.32 -6.27
N PHE A 180 14.04 7.84 -7.49
CA PHE A 180 12.97 7.52 -8.44
C PHE A 180 12.91 6.01 -8.75
N VAL A 181 14.03 5.30 -8.64
CA VAL A 181 14.08 3.83 -8.76
C VAL A 181 13.21 3.13 -7.69
N ASN A 182 13.09 3.69 -6.49
CA ASN A 182 12.19 3.16 -5.45
C ASN A 182 10.72 3.32 -5.88
N LEU A 183 10.40 4.46 -6.51
CA LEU A 183 9.07 4.69 -7.07
C LEU A 183 8.76 3.68 -8.20
N ILE A 184 9.73 3.41 -9.09
CA ILE A 184 9.59 2.39 -10.13
C ILE A 184 9.33 1.01 -9.53
N ALA A 185 10.02 0.63 -8.47
CA ALA A 185 9.82 -0.66 -7.82
C ALA A 185 8.46 -0.78 -7.13
N GLN A 186 8.02 0.29 -6.46
CA GLN A 186 6.78 0.28 -5.68
C GLN A 186 5.53 0.58 -6.53
N TYR A 187 5.63 1.52 -7.47
CA TYR A 187 4.48 2.02 -8.25
C TYR A 187 4.63 1.83 -9.76
N GLY A 188 5.69 1.15 -10.20
CA GLY A 188 6.01 1.02 -11.61
C GLY A 188 4.97 0.27 -12.44
N ASN A 189 4.08 -0.50 -11.82
CA ASN A 189 2.92 -1.07 -12.47
C ASN A 189 1.92 -0.01 -12.97
N PHE A 190 1.95 1.21 -12.40
CA PHE A 190 1.20 2.37 -12.88
C PHE A 190 1.99 3.21 -13.90
N MET A 191 3.25 2.86 -14.14
CA MET A 191 4.15 3.57 -15.05
C MET A 191 4.25 2.91 -16.44
N VAL A 192 3.48 1.85 -16.67
CA VAL A 192 3.43 1.13 -17.95
C VAL A 192 2.00 0.74 -18.29
N ASP A 193 1.51 1.23 -19.41
CA ASP A 193 0.19 0.92 -19.97
C ASP A 193 0.34 0.35 -21.38
N ALA A 194 -0.52 -0.58 -21.77
CA ALA A 194 -0.54 -1.17 -23.10
C ALA A 194 -0.90 -0.09 -24.14
N LYS A 195 0.12 0.54 -24.75
CA LYS A 195 -0.05 1.61 -25.74
C LYS A 195 -1.00 1.20 -26.85
N HIS A 196 -0.89 -0.04 -27.37
CA HIS A 196 -1.74 -0.55 -28.44
C HIS A 196 -3.24 -0.59 -28.06
N TYR A 197 -3.57 -0.74 -26.78
CA TYR A 197 -4.95 -0.66 -26.27
C TYR A 197 -5.36 0.78 -25.99
N TYR A 198 -4.61 1.52 -25.14
CA TYR A 198 -4.99 2.82 -24.62
C TYR A 198 -4.95 3.93 -25.68
N ARG A 199 -4.09 3.83 -26.70
CA ARG A 199 -4.04 4.81 -27.80
C ARG A 199 -5.40 4.99 -28.50
N ASN A 200 -6.24 3.96 -28.51
CA ASN A 200 -7.57 4.01 -29.11
C ASN A 200 -8.58 4.83 -28.29
N TRP A 201 -8.21 5.18 -27.07
CA TRP A 201 -9.03 5.91 -26.10
C TRP A 201 -8.39 7.25 -25.70
N HIS A 202 -7.37 7.71 -26.42
CA HIS A 202 -6.64 8.93 -26.12
C HIS A 202 -6.70 9.90 -27.31
N PRO A 203 -7.07 11.19 -27.09
CA PRO A 203 -7.31 12.16 -28.16
C PRO A 203 -6.07 12.52 -28.99
N ALA A 204 -4.85 12.23 -28.51
CA ALA A 204 -3.62 12.42 -29.28
C ALA A 204 -3.44 11.38 -30.40
N PHE A 205 -4.18 10.26 -30.37
CA PHE A 205 -4.00 9.13 -31.28
C PHE A 205 -5.27 8.76 -32.05
N THR A 206 -6.42 9.34 -31.73
CA THR A 206 -7.70 9.08 -32.39
C THR A 206 -8.48 10.37 -32.59
N ASP A 207 -9.43 10.35 -33.52
CA ASP A 207 -10.31 11.49 -33.72
C ASP A 207 -11.11 11.82 -32.46
N ARG A 208 -11.01 13.07 -32.00
CA ARG A 208 -11.60 13.53 -30.73
C ARG A 208 -13.13 13.47 -30.75
N ASP A 209 -13.76 13.82 -31.88
CA ASP A 209 -15.22 13.86 -31.96
C ASP A 209 -15.79 12.43 -31.93
N GLY A 210 -15.22 11.52 -32.72
CA GLY A 210 -15.59 10.11 -32.68
C GLY A 210 -15.28 9.42 -31.34
N LEU A 211 -14.20 9.85 -30.64
CA LEU A 211 -13.91 9.40 -29.29
C LEU A 211 -15.00 9.85 -28.30
N ASN A 212 -15.38 11.13 -28.34
CA ASN A 212 -16.42 11.67 -27.47
C ASN A 212 -17.79 11.01 -27.68
N GLU A 213 -18.15 10.69 -28.94
CA GLU A 213 -19.38 9.94 -29.24
C GLU A 213 -19.36 8.55 -28.59
N ARG A 214 -18.27 7.79 -28.77
CA ARG A 214 -18.12 6.47 -28.14
C ARG A 214 -18.18 6.52 -26.61
N ILE A 215 -17.50 7.50 -25.99
CA ILE A 215 -17.51 7.71 -24.54
C ILE A 215 -18.93 8.00 -24.04
N LYS A 216 -19.67 8.84 -24.76
CA LYS A 216 -21.06 9.17 -24.44
C LYS A 216 -21.99 7.96 -24.57
N GLU A 217 -21.81 7.12 -25.61
CA GLU A 217 -22.56 5.87 -25.77
C GLU A 217 -22.34 4.90 -24.60
N MET A 218 -21.15 4.92 -23.99
CA MET A 218 -20.83 4.15 -22.79
C MET A 218 -21.38 4.77 -21.49
N GLY A 219 -22.05 5.92 -21.56
CA GLY A 219 -22.59 6.63 -20.41
C GLY A 219 -21.53 7.35 -19.55
N LEU A 220 -20.33 7.57 -20.10
CA LEU A 220 -19.23 8.23 -19.43
C LEU A 220 -19.14 9.71 -19.81
N ILE A 221 -18.51 10.52 -18.94
CA ILE A 221 -18.44 11.97 -19.08
C ILE A 221 -17.23 12.45 -19.89
N SER A 222 -16.17 11.65 -19.98
CA SER A 222 -14.94 12.00 -20.69
C SER A 222 -14.08 10.77 -20.98
N TRP A 223 -13.13 10.92 -21.91
CA TRP A 223 -12.09 9.92 -22.16
C TRP A 223 -11.22 9.68 -20.92
N MET A 224 -10.96 10.72 -20.12
CA MET A 224 -10.21 10.60 -18.88
C MET A 224 -10.94 9.69 -17.90
N ALA A 225 -12.25 9.86 -17.74
CA ALA A 225 -13.06 8.99 -16.88
C ALA A 225 -13.00 7.52 -17.32
N PHE A 226 -13.00 7.27 -18.64
CA PHE A 226 -12.82 5.92 -19.17
C PHE A 226 -11.43 5.36 -18.84
N VAL A 227 -10.37 6.10 -19.19
CA VAL A 227 -8.99 5.67 -18.96
C VAL A 227 -8.72 5.47 -17.46
N ASP A 228 -9.24 6.36 -16.61
CA ASP A 228 -9.09 6.27 -15.17
C ASP A 228 -9.82 5.04 -14.61
N ALA A 229 -11.03 4.78 -15.03
CA ALA A 229 -11.76 3.56 -14.69
C ALA A 229 -10.98 2.30 -15.09
N GLN A 230 -10.42 2.25 -16.32
CA GLN A 230 -9.62 1.11 -16.79
C GLN A 230 -8.30 0.96 -16.03
N ARG A 231 -7.63 2.05 -15.70
CA ARG A 231 -6.34 2.03 -14.98
C ARG A 231 -6.51 1.74 -13.50
N ASN A 232 -7.51 2.33 -12.83
CA ASN A 232 -7.83 2.08 -11.42
C ASN A 232 -8.48 0.71 -11.23
N ALA A 233 -9.25 0.29 -12.20
CA ALA A 233 -9.82 -1.05 -12.32
C ALA A 233 -8.81 -2.13 -12.75
N ARG A 234 -7.52 -1.86 -12.75
CA ARG A 234 -6.46 -2.80 -13.21
C ARG A 234 -6.55 -4.21 -12.64
N ILE A 235 -7.32 -4.37 -11.60
CA ILE A 235 -7.68 -5.66 -11.01
C ILE A 235 -9.18 -5.91 -11.19
N GLU A 236 -9.99 -4.86 -11.29
CA GLU A 236 -11.38 -4.92 -10.84
C GLU A 236 -12.43 -4.84 -11.94
N GLU A 237 -12.16 -4.37 -13.17
CA GLU A 237 -13.33 -4.05 -14.02
C GLU A 237 -13.27 -4.49 -15.49
N SER A 238 -12.12 -4.64 -16.11
CA SER A 238 -12.10 -4.87 -17.54
C SER A 238 -11.51 -6.19 -17.97
N VAL A 239 -12.32 -6.97 -18.68
CA VAL A 239 -11.93 -8.23 -19.32
C VAL A 239 -10.93 -8.01 -20.46
N ASP A 240 -10.96 -6.82 -21.09
CA ASP A 240 -10.27 -6.55 -22.35
C ASP A 240 -8.90 -5.87 -22.17
N VAL A 241 -8.60 -5.35 -20.96
CA VAL A 241 -7.33 -4.65 -20.73
C VAL A 241 -6.17 -5.62 -20.69
N PRO A 242 -5.17 -5.48 -21.58
CA PRO A 242 -3.97 -6.29 -21.54
C PRO A 242 -3.20 -6.07 -20.23
N THR A 243 -2.66 -7.14 -19.67
CA THR A 243 -1.91 -7.11 -18.41
C THR A 243 -0.58 -7.86 -18.52
N LEU A 244 0.38 -7.46 -17.66
CA LEU A 244 1.66 -8.17 -17.47
C LEU A 244 1.63 -9.13 -16.28
N ARG A 245 0.53 -9.14 -15.51
CA ARG A 245 0.38 -9.91 -14.27
C ARG A 245 0.23 -11.40 -14.53
N ALA A 246 0.41 -12.20 -13.46
CA ALA A 246 0.25 -13.65 -13.53
C ALA A 246 -1.16 -14.10 -13.92
N TYR A 247 -2.16 -13.27 -13.63
CA TYR A 247 -3.57 -13.53 -13.92
C TYR A 247 -4.22 -12.38 -14.67
N ARG A 248 -5.21 -12.70 -15.53
CA ARG A 248 -6.05 -11.74 -16.25
C ARG A 248 -7.51 -11.95 -15.90
N VAL A 249 -8.30 -10.89 -15.90
CA VAL A 249 -9.76 -10.94 -15.72
C VAL A 249 -10.39 -11.64 -16.91
N VAL A 250 -11.31 -12.55 -16.67
CA VAL A 250 -12.08 -13.23 -17.72
C VAL A 250 -13.59 -13.06 -17.59
N SER A 251 -14.09 -12.75 -16.40
CA SER A 251 -15.48 -12.36 -16.20
C SER A 251 -15.68 -11.58 -14.91
N ARG A 252 -16.72 -10.75 -14.90
CA ARG A 252 -17.17 -10.00 -13.73
C ARG A 252 -18.68 -10.05 -13.59
N THR A 253 -19.14 -10.21 -12.36
CA THR A 253 -20.51 -10.01 -11.92
C THR A 253 -20.52 -9.05 -10.70
N PRO A 254 -21.68 -8.58 -10.23
CA PRO A 254 -21.72 -7.73 -9.03
C PRO A 254 -21.15 -8.35 -7.75
N ILE A 255 -21.04 -9.68 -7.69
CA ILE A 255 -20.62 -10.42 -6.49
C ILE A 255 -19.34 -11.23 -6.67
N MET A 256 -18.82 -11.37 -7.89
CA MET A 256 -17.70 -12.27 -8.19
C MET A 256 -16.89 -11.77 -9.38
N MET A 257 -15.57 -11.79 -9.25
CA MET A 257 -14.65 -11.70 -10.37
C MET A 257 -13.93 -13.02 -10.59
N ARG A 258 -13.74 -13.38 -11.86
CA ARG A 258 -12.97 -14.56 -12.26
C ARG A 258 -11.73 -14.16 -12.99
N PHE A 259 -10.64 -14.80 -12.62
CA PHE A 259 -9.35 -14.62 -13.27
C PHE A 259 -8.82 -15.97 -13.74
N GLU A 260 -8.10 -15.93 -14.84
CA GLU A 260 -7.34 -17.06 -15.35
C GLU A 260 -5.88 -16.67 -15.49
N ARG A 261 -5.02 -17.68 -15.48
CA ARG A 261 -3.59 -17.50 -15.70
C ARG A 261 -3.32 -16.76 -17.01
N ASN A 262 -2.36 -15.86 -16.97
CA ASN A 262 -1.88 -15.16 -18.15
C ASN A 262 -1.03 -16.12 -19.01
N PRO A 263 -1.41 -16.43 -20.26
CA PRO A 263 -0.65 -17.36 -21.10
C PRO A 263 0.72 -16.81 -21.52
N TYR A 264 0.96 -15.51 -21.37
CA TYR A 264 2.22 -14.84 -21.70
C TYR A 264 2.99 -14.39 -20.45
N TYR A 265 2.65 -14.91 -19.27
CA TYR A 265 3.38 -14.56 -18.05
C TYR A 265 4.84 -14.97 -18.17
N HIS A 266 5.73 -14.05 -17.83
CA HIS A 266 7.14 -14.08 -18.23
C HIS A 266 8.07 -14.88 -17.29
N LYS A 267 7.57 -15.38 -16.16
CA LYS A 267 8.37 -16.08 -15.12
C LYS A 267 8.21 -17.59 -15.21
N VAL A 268 9.29 -18.28 -14.86
CA VAL A 268 9.33 -19.75 -14.79
C VAL A 268 9.87 -20.19 -13.43
N ASP A 269 9.69 -21.46 -13.09
CA ASP A 269 10.32 -22.11 -11.96
C ASP A 269 11.69 -22.76 -12.33
N PRO A 270 12.45 -23.33 -11.37
CA PRO A 270 13.73 -24.02 -11.66
C PRO A 270 13.66 -25.23 -12.60
N ARG A 271 12.46 -25.76 -12.87
CA ARG A 271 12.25 -26.83 -13.87
C ARG A 271 11.83 -26.28 -15.24
N GLY A 272 11.74 -24.96 -15.38
CA GLY A 272 11.27 -24.31 -16.62
C GLY A 272 9.75 -24.34 -16.79
N GLN A 273 8.98 -24.65 -15.75
CA GLN A 273 7.51 -24.58 -15.80
C GLN A 273 7.07 -23.12 -15.78
N GLN A 274 6.26 -22.71 -16.77
CA GLN A 274 5.71 -21.34 -16.81
C GLN A 274 4.75 -21.11 -15.64
N LEU A 275 5.02 -20.12 -14.81
CA LEU A 275 4.14 -19.70 -13.71
C LEU A 275 2.89 -18.96 -14.24
N PRO A 276 1.80 -18.82 -13.45
CA PRO A 276 1.60 -19.39 -12.11
C PRO A 276 1.23 -20.88 -12.13
N TYR A 277 1.29 -21.57 -10.99
CA TYR A 277 0.82 -22.95 -10.90
C TYR A 277 -0.71 -23.06 -10.86
N ILE A 278 -1.39 -22.20 -10.08
CA ILE A 278 -2.86 -22.19 -10.02
C ILE A 278 -3.43 -21.68 -11.35
N ASP A 279 -4.43 -22.38 -11.89
CA ASP A 279 -4.99 -22.04 -13.21
C ASP A 279 -6.00 -20.88 -13.17
N ALA A 280 -6.76 -20.75 -12.08
CA ALA A 280 -7.85 -19.78 -11.99
C ALA A 280 -8.05 -19.25 -10.56
N ILE A 281 -8.71 -18.11 -10.47
CA ILE A 281 -9.09 -17.49 -9.20
C ILE A 281 -10.55 -17.04 -9.30
N ASP A 282 -11.36 -17.45 -8.33
CA ASP A 282 -12.68 -16.87 -8.06
C ASP A 282 -12.53 -15.90 -6.87
N ALA A 283 -12.68 -14.60 -7.12
CA ALA A 283 -12.57 -13.55 -6.12
C ALA A 283 -13.96 -12.99 -5.81
N GLU A 284 -14.44 -13.26 -4.60
CA GLU A 284 -15.73 -12.75 -4.13
C GLU A 284 -15.63 -11.25 -3.80
N ILE A 285 -16.59 -10.46 -4.26
CA ILE A 285 -16.64 -9.03 -4.00
C ILE A 285 -17.30 -8.80 -2.64
N ILE A 286 -16.48 -8.60 -1.62
CA ILE A 286 -16.90 -8.23 -0.27
C ILE A 286 -16.29 -6.86 0.02
N LEU A 287 -17.13 -5.83 0.10
CA LEU A 287 -16.67 -4.47 0.33
C LEU A 287 -16.73 -4.14 1.82
N ASP A 288 -15.60 -3.72 2.38
CA ASP A 288 -15.43 -3.12 3.72
C ASP A 288 -16.17 -3.88 4.86
N ASN A 289 -16.21 -5.24 4.80
CA ASN A 289 -16.87 -6.09 5.78
C ASN A 289 -15.91 -7.18 6.32
N SER A 290 -15.10 -6.79 7.31
CA SER A 290 -14.11 -7.67 7.95
C SER A 290 -14.75 -8.87 8.66
N GLU A 291 -15.93 -8.70 9.28
CA GLU A 291 -16.63 -9.76 10.00
C GLU A 291 -17.05 -10.90 9.06
N LEU A 292 -17.60 -10.56 7.89
CA LEU A 292 -17.98 -11.55 6.88
C LEU A 292 -16.76 -12.30 6.34
N VAL A 293 -15.66 -11.58 6.08
CA VAL A 293 -14.41 -12.21 5.63
C VAL A 293 -13.85 -13.16 6.69
N THR A 294 -13.82 -12.74 7.96
CA THR A 294 -13.39 -13.56 9.10
C THR A 294 -14.25 -14.83 9.23
N ALA A 295 -15.57 -14.71 9.12
CA ALA A 295 -16.47 -15.86 9.19
C ALA A 295 -16.22 -16.87 8.05
N LYS A 296 -16.09 -16.38 6.80
CA LYS A 296 -15.80 -17.23 5.64
C LYS A 296 -14.42 -17.89 5.72
N ALA A 297 -13.41 -17.15 6.15
CA ALA A 297 -12.05 -17.67 6.35
C ALA A 297 -12.03 -18.78 7.40
N SER A 298 -12.66 -18.55 8.57
CA SER A 298 -12.78 -19.53 9.65
C SER A 298 -13.52 -20.81 9.22
N ALA A 299 -14.52 -20.66 8.34
CA ALA A 299 -15.30 -21.78 7.80
C ALA A 299 -14.64 -22.53 6.64
N GLY A 300 -13.41 -22.17 6.23
CA GLY A 300 -12.69 -22.79 5.09
C GLY A 300 -13.34 -22.52 3.73
N GLN A 301 -14.12 -21.47 3.61
CA GLN A 301 -14.74 -21.06 2.33
C GLN A 301 -13.77 -20.29 1.43
N LEU A 302 -12.67 -19.76 1.98
CA LEU A 302 -11.60 -19.10 1.28
C LEU A 302 -10.33 -19.95 1.32
N ASP A 303 -9.58 -19.97 0.24
CA ASP A 303 -8.31 -20.71 0.16
C ASP A 303 -7.12 -19.84 0.63
N PHE A 304 -7.29 -18.52 0.57
CA PHE A 304 -6.40 -17.51 1.16
C PHE A 304 -7.23 -16.33 1.63
N ALA A 305 -6.97 -15.85 2.84
CA ALA A 305 -7.55 -14.63 3.37
C ALA A 305 -6.57 -13.94 4.32
N ALA A 306 -6.37 -12.66 4.13
CA ALA A 306 -5.51 -11.82 4.96
C ALA A 306 -5.96 -10.35 4.97
N PHE A 307 -6.30 -9.76 3.82
CA PHE A 307 -6.45 -8.33 3.62
C PHE A 307 -7.42 -7.64 4.59
N ALA A 308 -8.57 -8.28 4.89
CA ALA A 308 -9.58 -7.73 5.79
C ALA A 308 -9.55 -8.33 7.20
N LEU A 309 -8.57 -9.19 7.52
CA LEU A 309 -8.47 -9.83 8.82
C LEU A 309 -7.75 -8.92 9.83
N ARG A 310 -8.18 -8.98 11.09
CA ARG A 310 -7.67 -8.14 12.17
C ARG A 310 -7.02 -8.99 13.26
N THR A 311 -6.11 -8.41 14.03
CA THR A 311 -5.43 -9.08 15.15
C THR A 311 -6.42 -9.67 16.16
N GLN A 312 -7.48 -8.95 16.47
CA GLN A 312 -8.54 -9.39 17.39
C GLN A 312 -9.30 -10.63 16.93
N ASP A 313 -9.26 -10.94 15.62
CA ASP A 313 -9.95 -12.11 15.05
C ASP A 313 -9.16 -13.42 15.23
N ILE A 314 -7.86 -13.36 15.61
CA ILE A 314 -6.97 -14.52 15.72
C ILE A 314 -7.56 -15.65 16.58
N PRO A 315 -8.16 -15.42 17.76
CA PRO A 315 -8.74 -16.50 18.56
C PRO A 315 -9.86 -17.25 17.84
N LEU A 316 -10.76 -16.54 17.14
CA LEU A 316 -11.84 -17.13 16.36
C LEU A 316 -11.30 -17.94 15.17
N LEU A 317 -10.33 -17.38 14.45
CA LEU A 317 -9.69 -18.05 13.30
C LEU A 317 -8.97 -19.35 13.75
N LYS A 318 -8.23 -19.30 14.86
CA LYS A 318 -7.59 -20.47 15.47
C LYS A 318 -8.57 -21.54 15.94
N LEU A 319 -9.79 -21.16 16.30
CA LEU A 319 -10.85 -22.13 16.57
C LEU A 319 -11.27 -22.86 15.29
N GLY A 320 -11.38 -22.15 14.15
CA GLY A 320 -11.65 -22.74 12.82
C GLY A 320 -10.58 -23.74 12.36
N GLU A 321 -9.32 -23.51 12.72
CA GLU A 321 -8.19 -24.41 12.41
C GLU A 321 -8.38 -25.84 12.97
N ARG A 322 -9.11 -25.98 14.09
CA ARG A 322 -9.41 -27.30 14.72
C ARG A 322 -10.23 -28.24 13.82
N TYR A 323 -10.93 -27.70 12.85
CA TYR A 323 -11.69 -28.50 11.88
C TYR A 323 -10.85 -29.00 10.70
N GLY A 324 -9.54 -28.65 10.65
CA GLY A 324 -8.55 -29.18 9.72
C GLY A 324 -8.64 -28.69 8.27
N GLN A 325 -9.56 -27.77 7.97
CA GLN A 325 -9.73 -27.24 6.61
C GLN A 325 -8.82 -26.04 6.31
N VAL A 326 -8.41 -25.32 7.34
CA VAL A 326 -7.57 -24.13 7.25
C VAL A 326 -6.40 -24.22 8.21
N LYS A 327 -5.36 -23.43 7.91
CA LYS A 327 -4.23 -23.15 8.79
C LYS A 327 -4.16 -21.63 8.97
N VAL A 328 -3.90 -21.19 10.19
CA VAL A 328 -3.76 -19.78 10.52
C VAL A 328 -2.29 -19.48 10.81
N ASN A 329 -1.63 -18.84 9.86
CA ASN A 329 -0.32 -18.25 10.08
C ASN A 329 -0.48 -16.89 10.75
N VAL A 330 0.53 -16.48 11.51
CA VAL A 330 0.58 -15.15 12.11
C VAL A 330 1.81 -14.44 11.57
N TRP A 331 1.58 -13.44 10.72
CA TRP A 331 2.63 -12.63 10.15
C TRP A 331 2.82 -11.36 10.98
N ARG A 332 3.84 -10.61 10.66
CA ARG A 332 4.11 -9.32 11.29
C ARG A 332 3.59 -8.19 10.42
N ARG A 333 2.82 -7.29 11.02
CA ARG A 333 2.37 -6.07 10.36
C ARG A 333 3.48 -5.01 10.33
N LEU A 334 3.63 -4.34 9.19
CA LEU A 334 4.59 -3.23 9.02
C LEU A 334 4.06 -1.89 9.55
N HIS A 335 2.77 -1.81 9.87
CA HIS A 335 2.19 -0.58 10.39
C HIS A 335 2.84 -0.21 11.72
N THR A 336 3.49 0.94 11.78
CA THR A 336 4.06 1.45 13.03
C THR A 336 3.00 2.01 13.97
N SER A 337 1.80 2.24 13.47
CA SER A 337 0.58 2.37 14.26
C SER A 337 -0.60 1.82 13.46
N ASP A 338 -1.38 0.92 14.05
CA ASP A 338 -2.57 0.34 13.40
C ASP A 338 -3.73 1.35 13.31
N VAL A 339 -3.73 2.35 14.19
CA VAL A 339 -4.63 3.49 14.14
C VAL A 339 -3.84 4.77 14.37
N VAL A 340 -3.81 5.62 13.36
CA VAL A 340 -3.24 6.97 13.38
C VAL A 340 -4.38 7.96 13.37
N ILE A 341 -4.53 8.70 14.45
CA ILE A 341 -5.54 9.75 14.56
C ILE A 341 -5.00 11.04 13.95
N GLN A 342 -5.78 11.66 13.09
CA GLN A 342 -5.40 12.79 12.25
C GLN A 342 -6.31 14.00 12.50
N PRO A 343 -5.84 15.06 13.19
CA PRO A 343 -6.53 16.35 13.21
C PRO A 343 -6.47 17.03 11.84
N ASN A 344 -7.50 17.77 11.47
CA ASN A 344 -7.49 18.58 10.26
C ASN A 344 -6.94 19.98 10.54
N TYR A 345 -5.65 20.20 10.25
CA TYR A 345 -4.98 21.49 10.45
C TYR A 345 -5.45 22.62 9.49
N ASN A 346 -6.23 22.28 8.47
CA ASN A 346 -6.86 23.23 7.56
C ASN A 346 -8.39 23.31 7.74
N TYR A 347 -8.94 22.79 8.84
CA TYR A 347 -10.38 22.83 9.07
C TYR A 347 -10.93 24.26 9.02
N ALA A 348 -12.10 24.43 8.41
CA ALA A 348 -12.67 25.76 8.13
C ALA A 348 -12.99 26.57 9.41
N GLU A 349 -13.42 25.90 10.49
CA GLU A 349 -13.65 26.56 11.77
C GLU A 349 -12.32 26.90 12.45
N LYS A 350 -11.99 28.19 12.41
CA LYS A 350 -10.70 28.69 12.89
C LYS A 350 -10.39 28.32 14.34
N ARG A 351 -11.38 28.36 15.24
CA ARG A 351 -11.20 28.09 16.66
C ARG A 351 -10.73 26.65 16.93
N LEU A 352 -11.36 25.66 16.27
CA LEU A 352 -10.94 24.26 16.37
C LEU A 352 -9.58 24.05 15.69
N ARG A 353 -9.36 24.70 14.54
CA ARG A 353 -8.07 24.67 13.85
C ARG A 353 -6.93 25.23 14.70
N ASP A 354 -7.15 26.39 15.38
CA ASP A 354 -6.17 26.98 16.29
C ASP A 354 -5.86 26.05 17.47
N LEU A 355 -6.89 25.37 17.98
CA LEU A 355 -6.72 24.37 19.04
C LEU A 355 -5.86 23.19 18.60
N TYR A 356 -6.13 22.65 17.40
CA TYR A 356 -5.28 21.59 16.83
C TYR A 356 -3.83 22.05 16.61
N TRP A 357 -3.62 23.34 16.32
CA TRP A 357 -2.31 23.91 16.14
C TRP A 357 -1.56 24.11 17.47
N ASP A 358 -2.24 24.25 18.60
CA ASP A 358 -1.59 24.35 19.91
C ASP A 358 -0.97 23.00 20.31
N LYS A 359 0.36 22.94 20.42
CA LYS A 359 1.05 21.70 20.76
C LYS A 359 0.70 21.15 22.15
N ARG A 360 0.30 22.04 23.08
CA ARG A 360 -0.13 21.62 24.44
C ARG A 360 -1.41 20.80 24.37
N PHE A 361 -2.35 21.16 23.48
CA PHE A 361 -3.55 20.37 23.22
C PHE A 361 -3.20 18.99 22.69
N ARG A 362 -2.31 18.90 21.69
CA ARG A 362 -1.90 17.62 21.13
C ARG A 362 -1.15 16.76 22.14
N HIS A 363 -0.23 17.35 22.94
CA HIS A 363 0.46 16.63 24.01
C HIS A 363 -0.51 16.13 25.08
N ALA A 364 -1.50 16.93 25.47
CA ALA A 364 -2.54 16.53 26.42
C ALA A 364 -3.34 15.32 25.90
N LEU A 365 -3.81 15.38 24.67
CA LEU A 365 -4.54 14.26 24.06
C LEU A 365 -3.67 13.01 23.95
N SER A 366 -2.37 13.14 23.68
CA SER A 366 -1.46 12.01 23.62
C SER A 366 -1.22 11.36 24.99
N HIS A 367 -0.97 12.16 26.04
CA HIS A 367 -0.83 11.65 27.42
C HIS A 367 -2.10 11.04 27.97
N ALA A 368 -3.27 11.45 27.48
CA ALA A 368 -4.57 10.87 27.88
C ALA A 368 -4.80 9.47 27.29
N ILE A 369 -4.08 9.02 26.28
CA ILE A 369 -4.27 7.70 25.65
C ILE A 369 -3.54 6.61 26.44
N ASN A 370 -4.26 5.64 27.03
CA ASN A 370 -3.68 4.47 27.66
C ASN A 370 -3.34 3.38 26.64
N ARG A 371 -2.21 3.54 25.97
CA ARG A 371 -1.72 2.64 24.92
C ARG A 371 -1.41 1.24 25.45
N GLN A 372 -0.99 1.12 26.71
CA GLN A 372 -0.70 -0.18 27.29
C GLN A 372 -1.98 -1.01 27.50
N GLU A 373 -3.03 -0.42 28.09
CA GLU A 373 -4.33 -1.06 28.23
C GLU A 373 -4.94 -1.43 26.87
N MET A 374 -4.83 -0.52 25.89
CA MET A 374 -5.26 -0.77 24.52
C MET A 374 -4.50 -1.97 23.90
N ASN A 375 -3.19 -2.08 24.12
CA ASN A 375 -2.39 -3.20 23.68
C ASN A 375 -2.86 -4.53 24.30
N GLU A 376 -3.19 -4.52 25.58
CA GLU A 376 -3.67 -5.71 26.29
C GLU A 376 -5.05 -6.15 25.76
N ILE A 377 -5.99 -5.21 25.63
CA ILE A 377 -7.39 -5.49 25.24
C ILE A 377 -7.49 -5.91 23.76
N ILE A 378 -6.85 -5.19 22.85
CA ILE A 378 -7.04 -5.35 21.40
C ILE A 378 -6.00 -6.30 20.81
N TYR A 379 -4.75 -6.20 21.26
CA TYR A 379 -3.60 -6.88 20.65
C TYR A 379 -3.02 -7.99 21.53
N PHE A 380 -3.69 -8.32 22.64
CA PHE A 380 -3.28 -9.38 23.57
C PHE A 380 -1.84 -9.20 24.12
N GLY A 381 -1.43 -7.94 24.29
CA GLY A 381 -0.06 -7.57 24.70
C GLY A 381 1.02 -7.80 23.64
N ARG A 382 0.65 -8.04 22.37
CA ARG A 382 1.59 -8.42 21.29
C ARG A 382 1.89 -7.29 20.29
N GLY A 383 1.27 -6.14 20.43
CA GLY A 383 1.62 -4.93 19.70
C GLY A 383 2.66 -4.10 20.44
N VAL A 384 3.10 -3.02 19.82
CA VAL A 384 4.03 -2.05 20.40
C VAL A 384 3.33 -0.71 20.60
N PRO A 385 3.08 -0.28 21.86
CA PRO A 385 2.61 1.07 22.16
C PRO A 385 3.64 2.12 21.72
N GLN A 386 3.27 2.98 20.75
CA GLN A 386 4.21 3.97 20.22
C GLN A 386 3.53 5.08 19.42
N GLN A 387 4.27 6.14 19.13
CA GLN A 387 3.89 7.16 18.15
C GLN A 387 4.11 6.68 16.72
N VAL A 388 3.57 7.46 15.77
CA VAL A 388 3.81 7.24 14.33
C VAL A 388 5.27 7.56 14.02
N THR A 389 6.02 6.53 13.64
CA THR A 389 7.44 6.64 13.28
C THR A 389 7.75 5.65 12.14
N VAL A 390 9.00 5.59 11.69
CA VAL A 390 9.46 4.57 10.75
C VAL A 390 9.66 3.23 11.45
N HIS A 391 9.70 2.15 10.66
CA HIS A 391 9.92 0.79 11.18
C HIS A 391 11.26 0.69 11.93
N PRO A 392 11.37 -0.08 13.02
CA PRO A 392 12.60 -0.19 13.82
C PRO A 392 13.85 -0.66 13.05
N THR A 393 13.68 -1.31 11.91
CA THR A 393 14.80 -1.72 11.03
C THR A 393 15.26 -0.62 10.08
N SER A 394 14.54 0.50 10.01
CA SER A 394 14.91 1.63 9.15
C SER A 394 16.14 2.35 9.69
N ILE A 395 17.01 2.82 8.77
CA ILE A 395 18.19 3.65 9.13
C ILE A 395 17.82 4.99 9.78
N PHE A 396 16.56 5.43 9.59
CA PHE A 396 16.05 6.68 10.16
C PHE A 396 15.48 6.51 11.57
N TYR A 397 15.30 5.27 12.04
CA TYR A 397 14.66 4.99 13.32
C TYR A 397 15.48 5.46 14.51
N GLU A 398 14.81 6.09 15.48
CA GLU A 398 15.33 6.38 16.81
C GLU A 398 14.24 6.03 17.84
N PRO A 399 14.56 5.25 18.90
CA PRO A 399 13.59 4.87 19.93
C PRO A 399 12.88 6.06 20.57
N GLY A 400 13.57 7.20 20.71
CA GLY A 400 13.00 8.43 21.26
C GLY A 400 11.85 9.01 20.43
N PHE A 401 11.85 8.81 19.10
CA PHE A 401 10.75 9.25 18.25
C PHE A 401 9.49 8.40 18.49
N ALA A 402 9.66 7.09 18.67
CA ALA A 402 8.57 6.17 18.96
C ALA A 402 7.94 6.42 20.34
N ALA A 403 8.76 6.79 21.32
CA ALA A 403 8.35 6.94 22.72
C ALA A 403 7.85 8.35 23.09
N ALA A 404 7.93 9.33 22.18
CA ALA A 404 7.60 10.72 22.50
C ALA A 404 6.13 10.90 22.92
N TYR A 405 5.89 11.40 24.13
CA TYR A 405 4.54 11.66 24.68
C TYR A 405 3.60 10.44 24.66
N THR A 406 4.16 9.23 24.84
CA THR A 406 3.37 7.98 24.88
C THR A 406 2.98 7.56 26.29
N GLU A 407 3.55 8.14 27.30
CA GLU A 407 3.22 7.87 28.71
C GLU A 407 1.75 8.22 28.98
N TYR A 408 1.04 7.32 29.65
CA TYR A 408 -0.31 7.57 30.12
C TYR A 408 -0.24 8.41 31.40
N ASP A 409 -0.58 9.68 31.28
CA ASP A 409 -0.54 10.67 32.38
C ASP A 409 -1.74 11.63 32.28
N PRO A 410 -2.93 11.20 32.78
CA PRO A 410 -4.13 12.04 32.78
C PRO A 410 -3.97 13.33 33.59
N ASP A 411 -3.15 13.35 34.64
CA ASP A 411 -2.91 14.56 35.43
C ASP A 411 -2.14 15.60 34.62
N ARG A 412 -1.12 15.17 33.90
CA ARG A 412 -0.39 16.01 32.96
C ARG A 412 -1.27 16.50 31.83
N ALA A 413 -2.13 15.64 31.29
CA ALA A 413 -3.10 16.00 30.26
C ALA A 413 -4.05 17.11 30.77
N ASN A 414 -4.62 16.94 31.95
CA ASN A 414 -5.48 17.94 32.59
C ASN A 414 -4.75 19.28 32.81
N ALA A 415 -3.50 19.25 33.31
CA ALA A 415 -2.73 20.45 33.50
C ALA A 415 -2.50 21.24 32.18
N LEU A 416 -2.18 20.54 31.08
CA LEU A 416 -1.97 21.14 29.77
C LEU A 416 -3.26 21.73 29.20
N LEU A 417 -4.41 21.07 29.40
CA LEU A 417 -5.73 21.58 28.98
C LEU A 417 -6.12 22.82 29.79
N ASP A 418 -5.81 22.85 31.10
CA ASP A 418 -6.03 24.03 31.94
C ASP A 418 -5.15 25.22 31.51
N GLU A 419 -3.90 24.98 31.13
CA GLU A 419 -2.95 26.00 30.65
C GLU A 419 -3.46 26.71 29.38
N ILE A 420 -4.19 26.01 28.51
CA ILE A 420 -4.78 26.59 27.29
C ILE A 420 -6.19 27.17 27.51
N GLY A 421 -6.67 27.12 28.75
CA GLY A 421 -7.95 27.73 29.16
C GLY A 421 -9.19 26.88 28.91
N LEU A 422 -9.05 25.61 28.56
CA LEU A 422 -10.17 24.68 28.46
C LEU A 422 -10.53 24.18 29.87
N ARG A 423 -11.74 24.45 30.32
CA ARG A 423 -12.20 24.13 31.68
C ARG A 423 -13.65 23.66 31.67
N ASP A 424 -14.00 22.75 32.55
CA ASP A 424 -15.38 22.43 32.88
C ASP A 424 -15.97 23.58 33.71
N VAL A 425 -16.77 24.44 33.07
CA VAL A 425 -17.35 25.61 33.73
C VAL A 425 -18.81 25.38 34.13
N ASN A 426 -19.47 24.37 33.59
CA ASN A 426 -20.87 24.05 33.87
C ASN A 426 -21.03 22.86 34.84
N GLY A 427 -19.98 22.11 35.12
CA GLY A 427 -19.92 20.98 36.06
C GLY A 427 -20.44 19.66 35.48
N ASP A 428 -20.48 19.50 34.17
CA ASP A 428 -20.95 18.27 33.51
C ASP A 428 -19.82 17.24 33.24
N GLY A 429 -18.57 17.59 33.60
CA GLY A 429 -17.37 16.78 33.41
C GLY A 429 -16.71 16.95 32.06
N LEU A 430 -17.21 17.86 31.23
CA LEU A 430 -16.63 18.20 29.92
C LEU A 430 -16.04 19.61 29.96
N ARG A 431 -15.07 19.85 29.10
CA ARG A 431 -14.37 21.14 29.01
C ARG A 431 -14.99 22.01 27.93
N GLU A 432 -15.19 23.26 28.24
CA GLU A 432 -15.60 24.30 27.31
C GLU A 432 -14.42 25.12 26.83
N TYR A 433 -14.63 25.83 25.74
CA TYR A 433 -13.78 26.94 25.32
C TYR A 433 -13.83 28.09 26.34
N PRO A 434 -12.83 29.01 26.35
CA PRO A 434 -12.80 30.13 27.29
C PRO A 434 -14.02 31.05 27.26
N ASP A 435 -14.82 31.02 26.19
CA ASP A 435 -16.08 31.76 26.06
C ASP A 435 -17.31 31.00 26.60
N GLY A 436 -17.10 29.80 27.17
CA GLY A 436 -18.15 28.96 27.73
C GLY A 436 -18.91 28.13 26.69
N SER A 437 -18.50 28.13 25.44
CA SER A 437 -19.10 27.27 24.41
C SER A 437 -18.52 25.86 24.44
N GLU A 438 -19.34 24.86 24.14
CA GLU A 438 -18.97 23.44 24.16
C GLU A 438 -17.81 23.11 23.21
N LEU A 439 -16.87 22.27 23.71
CA LEU A 439 -15.83 21.66 22.88
C LEU A 439 -16.27 20.26 22.47
N ILE A 440 -16.73 20.13 21.24
CA ILE A 440 -17.15 18.84 20.66
C ILE A 440 -16.35 18.59 19.39
N ILE A 441 -15.71 17.45 19.32
CA ILE A 441 -14.94 17.02 18.16
C ILE A 441 -15.64 15.84 17.51
N THR A 442 -15.85 15.90 16.19
CA THR A 442 -16.38 14.78 15.41
C THR A 442 -15.27 14.00 14.75
N MET A 443 -15.20 12.71 15.02
CA MET A 443 -14.31 11.74 14.39
C MET A 443 -15.08 10.94 13.34
N GLU A 444 -14.78 11.16 12.06
CA GLU A 444 -15.41 10.43 10.96
C GLU A 444 -14.42 9.41 10.39
N PHE A 445 -14.81 8.13 10.31
CA PHE A 445 -13.87 7.10 9.85
C PHE A 445 -14.57 5.85 9.31
N LEU A 446 -13.84 5.10 8.47
CA LEU A 446 -14.18 3.77 8.00
C LEU A 446 -13.54 2.72 8.93
N ASP A 447 -14.35 1.77 9.47
CA ASP A 447 -13.82 0.65 10.28
C ASP A 447 -13.50 -0.55 9.38
N PHE A 448 -12.26 -0.60 8.89
CA PHE A 448 -11.79 -1.63 7.96
C PHE A 448 -10.29 -1.92 8.14
N GLU A 449 -9.82 -3.15 7.87
CA GLU A 449 -8.45 -3.68 7.93
C GLU A 449 -7.81 -3.74 9.32
N THR A 450 -7.80 -2.65 10.05
CA THR A 450 -7.22 -2.55 11.40
C THR A 450 -8.35 -2.30 12.41
N PRO A 451 -8.15 -2.55 13.72
CA PRO A 451 -9.22 -2.48 14.71
C PRO A 451 -9.59 -1.03 15.08
N LYS A 452 -10.06 -0.25 14.10
CA LYS A 452 -10.32 1.19 14.24
C LYS A 452 -11.49 1.47 15.20
N GLY A 453 -12.60 0.75 15.06
CA GLY A 453 -13.80 0.96 15.88
C GLY A 453 -13.51 0.82 17.38
N ILE A 454 -13.06 -0.36 17.80
CA ILE A 454 -12.74 -0.63 19.21
C ILE A 454 -11.62 0.29 19.75
N THR A 455 -10.62 0.62 18.92
CA THR A 455 -9.57 1.58 19.30
C THR A 455 -10.16 2.94 19.61
N MET A 456 -11.10 3.42 18.78
CA MET A 456 -11.70 4.75 18.97
C MET A 456 -12.71 4.78 20.11
N GLU A 457 -13.37 3.68 20.41
CA GLU A 457 -14.19 3.58 21.63
C GLU A 457 -13.34 3.78 22.90
N LEU A 458 -12.16 3.13 22.96
CA LEU A 458 -11.23 3.32 24.07
C LEU A 458 -10.67 4.74 24.11
N VAL A 459 -10.19 5.28 22.97
CA VAL A 459 -9.67 6.65 22.91
C VAL A 459 -10.72 7.67 23.31
N SER A 460 -11.96 7.50 22.86
CA SER A 460 -13.08 8.38 23.24
C SER A 460 -13.31 8.35 24.77
N ALA A 461 -13.25 7.18 25.38
CA ALA A 461 -13.36 7.04 26.83
C ALA A 461 -12.20 7.72 27.57
N TYR A 462 -10.97 7.54 27.09
CA TYR A 462 -9.78 8.18 27.70
C TYR A 462 -9.81 9.72 27.58
N TRP A 463 -10.19 10.24 26.43
CA TRP A 463 -10.27 11.67 26.22
C TRP A 463 -11.43 12.30 26.98
N ARG A 464 -12.56 11.57 27.08
CA ARG A 464 -13.67 12.00 27.92
C ARG A 464 -13.30 12.07 29.40
N ALA A 465 -12.44 11.18 29.89
CA ALA A 465 -11.96 11.19 31.29
C ALA A 465 -11.13 12.44 31.63
N VAL A 466 -10.58 13.14 30.63
CA VAL A 466 -9.90 14.44 30.79
C VAL A 466 -10.78 15.62 30.29
N GLY A 467 -12.07 15.36 30.07
CA GLY A 467 -13.06 16.39 29.72
C GLY A 467 -13.13 16.74 28.23
N VAL A 468 -12.55 15.96 27.32
CA VAL A 468 -12.64 16.21 25.86
C VAL A 468 -13.63 15.25 25.23
N ASP A 469 -14.77 15.77 24.75
CA ASP A 469 -15.82 14.97 24.12
C ASP A 469 -15.54 14.70 22.64
N ILE A 470 -15.60 13.43 22.23
CA ILE A 470 -15.49 13.01 20.83
C ILE A 470 -16.73 12.26 20.39
N ARG A 471 -17.33 12.72 19.31
CA ARG A 471 -18.46 12.04 18.65
C ARG A 471 -17.94 11.15 17.52
N LEU A 472 -18.03 9.85 17.71
CA LEU A 472 -17.64 8.85 16.72
C LEU A 472 -18.72 8.73 15.65
N LYS A 473 -18.31 8.77 14.37
CA LYS A 473 -19.20 8.64 13.22
C LYS A 473 -18.60 7.70 12.19
N LEU A 474 -19.17 6.51 12.09
CA LEU A 474 -18.82 5.59 11.01
C LEU A 474 -19.36 6.11 9.67
N VAL A 475 -18.53 6.03 8.64
CA VAL A 475 -18.89 6.42 7.27
C VAL A 475 -18.38 5.34 6.30
N ASP A 476 -19.05 5.21 5.15
CA ASP A 476 -18.55 4.38 4.07
C ASP A 476 -17.38 5.05 3.32
N ARG A 477 -16.67 4.27 2.50
CA ARG A 477 -15.47 4.72 1.76
C ARG A 477 -15.75 5.88 0.81
N ALA A 478 -16.90 5.88 0.13
CA ALA A 478 -17.25 6.93 -0.82
C ALA A 478 -17.51 8.26 -0.11
N LEU A 479 -18.26 8.22 0.98
CA LEU A 479 -18.53 9.40 1.81
C LEU A 479 -17.26 9.92 2.47
N GLN A 480 -16.41 9.04 3.01
CA GLN A 480 -15.10 9.44 3.57
C GLN A 480 -14.25 10.13 2.51
N SER A 481 -14.14 9.56 1.32
CA SER A 481 -13.37 10.14 0.21
C SER A 481 -13.88 11.54 -0.17
N ALA A 482 -15.19 11.69 -0.37
CA ALA A 482 -15.78 12.98 -0.74
C ALA A 482 -15.55 14.05 0.35
N ARG A 483 -15.73 13.69 1.63
CA ARG A 483 -15.56 14.63 2.74
C ARG A 483 -14.09 14.96 3.01
N ALA A 484 -13.19 13.98 2.87
CA ALA A 484 -11.75 14.22 2.99
C ALA A 484 -11.27 15.19 1.91
N GLN A 485 -11.64 14.98 0.64
CA GLN A 485 -11.29 15.86 -0.46
C GLN A 485 -11.86 17.29 -0.30
N ALA A 486 -13.05 17.40 0.29
CA ALA A 486 -13.68 18.68 0.59
C ALA A 486 -13.09 19.39 1.84
N GLY A 487 -12.16 18.77 2.59
CA GLY A 487 -11.65 19.30 3.85
C GLY A 487 -12.70 19.41 4.95
N ALA A 488 -13.82 18.67 4.85
CA ALA A 488 -15.02 18.85 5.67
C ALA A 488 -15.04 18.02 6.96
N MET A 489 -14.00 17.22 7.21
CA MET A 489 -13.85 16.39 8.41
C MET A 489 -13.02 17.11 9.46
N GLN A 490 -13.42 17.04 10.74
CA GLN A 490 -12.67 17.63 11.85
C GLN A 490 -11.48 16.76 12.23
N MET A 491 -11.71 15.47 12.41
CA MET A 491 -10.71 14.42 12.59
C MET A 491 -11.08 13.19 11.77
N THR A 492 -10.07 12.45 11.37
CA THR A 492 -10.21 11.09 10.81
C THR A 492 -9.09 10.20 11.31
N LEU A 493 -9.02 8.99 10.80
CA LEU A 493 -7.95 8.06 11.13
C LEU A 493 -7.63 7.12 9.97
N TRP A 494 -6.40 6.60 9.98
CA TRP A 494 -5.95 5.50 9.13
C TRP A 494 -4.88 4.70 9.87
N HIS A 495 -4.09 3.87 9.19
CA HIS A 495 -2.93 3.17 9.74
C HIS A 495 -1.62 3.74 9.16
N ALA A 496 -0.52 3.63 9.90
CA ALA A 496 0.79 4.13 9.48
C ALA A 496 1.58 3.06 8.72
N ASP A 497 1.45 3.08 7.41
CA ASP A 497 2.32 2.47 6.41
C ASP A 497 3.41 3.46 5.92
N PHE A 498 4.13 3.19 4.84
CA PHE A 498 5.22 4.03 4.30
C PHE A 498 6.38 4.22 5.32
N SER A 499 6.64 3.20 6.10
CA SER A 499 7.55 3.27 7.26
C SER A 499 8.93 2.65 7.01
N THR A 500 9.19 2.09 5.82
CA THR A 500 10.44 1.42 5.46
C THR A 500 11.40 2.33 4.69
N ASP A 501 12.65 1.91 4.56
CA ASP A 501 13.67 2.64 3.78
C ASP A 501 13.35 2.73 2.28
N ILE A 502 12.41 1.93 1.79
CA ILE A 502 11.94 2.00 0.40
C ILE A 502 10.96 3.16 0.21
N LEU A 503 9.98 3.32 1.11
CA LEU A 503 8.87 4.26 0.91
C LEU A 503 9.02 5.56 1.69
N PHE A 504 9.50 5.54 2.93
CA PHE A 504 9.64 6.75 3.72
C PHE A 504 10.41 7.86 3.00
N PRO A 505 11.56 7.61 2.35
CA PRO A 505 12.31 8.68 1.71
C PRO A 505 11.62 9.31 0.50
N ILE A 506 10.72 8.58 -0.16
CA ILE A 506 10.01 9.09 -1.35
C ILE A 506 8.61 9.62 -1.03
N LEU A 507 7.96 9.09 0.00
CA LEU A 507 6.59 9.40 0.39
C LEU A 507 6.41 9.49 1.92
N PRO A 508 7.04 10.46 2.62
CA PRO A 508 6.88 10.68 4.06
C PRO A 508 5.53 11.31 4.40
N ARG A 509 4.43 10.75 3.89
CA ARG A 509 3.08 11.34 3.87
C ARG A 509 2.44 11.56 5.24
N TRP A 510 2.85 10.80 6.27
CA TRP A 510 2.37 10.95 7.64
C TRP A 510 3.05 12.09 8.39
N TRP A 511 4.17 12.59 7.87
CA TRP A 511 5.04 13.54 8.54
C TRP A 511 5.24 14.85 7.79
N VAL A 512 4.86 14.90 6.49
CA VAL A 512 5.09 16.05 5.61
C VAL A 512 3.84 16.36 4.79
N PRO A 513 3.47 17.65 4.61
CA PRO A 513 2.38 18.05 3.72
C PRO A 513 2.71 17.78 2.25
N MET A 514 2.43 16.59 1.76
CA MET A 514 2.73 16.19 0.39
C MET A 514 1.66 15.34 -0.31
N TYR A 515 0.66 14.90 0.45
CA TYR A 515 -0.38 13.99 -0.06
C TYR A 515 -1.75 14.41 0.45
N THR A 516 -2.74 14.39 -0.45
CA THR A 516 -4.15 14.48 -0.13
C THR A 516 -4.85 13.23 -0.65
N GLY A 517 -5.71 12.62 0.14
CA GLY A 517 -6.43 11.43 -0.25
C GLY A 517 -7.58 11.14 0.69
N TRP A 518 -8.30 10.06 0.42
CA TRP A 518 -9.43 9.62 1.21
C TRP A 518 -9.05 9.17 2.63
N ASP A 519 -7.79 8.85 2.83
CA ASP A 519 -7.19 8.31 4.06
C ASP A 519 -6.31 9.34 4.81
N SER A 520 -6.22 10.59 4.30
CA SER A 520 -5.47 11.67 4.93
C SER A 520 -6.13 13.02 4.75
N ILE A 521 -6.35 13.74 5.87
CA ILE A 521 -6.94 15.07 5.90
C ILE A 521 -6.03 16.11 6.58
N LEU A 522 -4.83 15.72 6.99
CA LEU A 522 -3.98 16.49 7.89
C LEU A 522 -3.77 17.96 7.45
N TRP A 523 -3.51 18.17 6.15
CA TRP A 523 -3.02 19.47 5.63
C TRP A 523 -3.37 19.72 4.16
N ASN A 524 -4.59 19.41 3.76
CA ASN A 524 -5.01 19.43 2.36
C ASN A 524 -4.73 20.75 1.63
N ASP A 525 -5.01 21.91 2.26
CA ASP A 525 -4.80 23.21 1.61
C ASP A 525 -3.32 23.58 1.51
N TRP A 526 -2.49 23.15 2.46
CA TRP A 526 -1.03 23.33 2.36
C TRP A 526 -0.44 22.44 1.26
N VAL A 527 -0.93 21.20 1.10
CA VAL A 527 -0.53 20.34 -0.03
C VAL A 527 -0.92 20.99 -1.36
N ARG A 528 -2.14 21.52 -1.48
CA ARG A 528 -2.57 22.24 -2.70
C ARG A 528 -1.67 23.43 -2.99
N TYR A 529 -1.29 24.20 -1.96
CA TYR A 529 -0.37 25.31 -2.09
C TYR A 529 0.99 24.88 -2.66
N PHE A 530 1.57 23.80 -2.10
CA PHE A 530 2.84 23.28 -2.60
C PHE A 530 2.74 22.71 -4.02
N LEU A 531 1.72 21.92 -4.32
CA LEU A 531 1.55 21.30 -5.63
C LEU A 531 1.25 22.32 -6.75
N THR A 532 0.69 23.47 -6.41
CA THR A 532 0.29 24.49 -7.39
C THR A 532 1.17 25.75 -7.32
N GLU A 533 2.31 25.68 -6.62
CA GLU A 533 3.23 26.82 -6.46
C GLU A 533 2.53 28.10 -5.95
N GLY A 534 1.62 27.92 -5.01
CA GLY A 534 0.87 29.00 -4.38
C GLY A 534 -0.35 29.50 -5.15
N ARG A 535 -0.73 28.87 -6.26
CA ARG A 535 -1.94 29.27 -7.03
C ARG A 535 -3.24 28.87 -6.34
N LEU A 536 -3.24 27.75 -5.61
CA LEU A 536 -4.39 27.20 -4.88
C LEU A 536 -3.98 26.85 -3.45
N GLY A 537 -4.97 26.72 -2.57
CA GLY A 537 -4.75 26.36 -1.17
C GLY A 537 -4.36 27.53 -0.28
N GLU A 538 -3.88 27.24 0.92
CA GLU A 538 -3.46 28.19 1.94
C GLU A 538 -1.93 28.14 2.09
N ARG A 539 -1.28 29.30 2.24
CA ARG A 539 0.16 29.33 2.50
C ARG A 539 0.48 28.66 3.84
N PRO A 540 1.32 27.63 3.84
CA PRO A 540 1.64 26.90 5.08
C PRO A 540 2.48 27.75 6.04
N PRO A 541 2.35 27.53 7.35
CA PRO A 541 3.20 28.17 8.34
C PRO A 541 4.65 27.70 8.24
N PRO A 542 5.63 28.44 8.84
CA PRO A 542 7.06 28.15 8.70
C PRO A 542 7.44 26.69 9.02
N ALA A 543 6.89 26.11 10.08
CA ALA A 543 7.18 24.72 10.45
C ALA A 543 6.82 23.72 9.33
N MET A 544 5.72 23.97 8.59
CA MET A 544 5.31 23.12 7.46
C MET A 544 6.18 23.37 6.21
N GLN A 545 6.65 24.60 6.02
CA GLN A 545 7.62 24.93 4.97
C GLN A 545 8.96 24.24 5.23
N ASP A 546 9.39 24.15 6.50
CA ASP A 546 10.60 23.42 6.90
C ASP A 546 10.47 21.92 6.64
N LEU A 547 9.33 21.31 6.99
CA LEU A 547 9.05 19.90 6.68
C LEU A 547 9.12 19.63 5.16
N GLN A 548 8.57 20.52 4.36
CA GLN A 548 8.62 20.40 2.92
C GLN A 548 10.06 20.49 2.39
N ARG A 549 10.85 21.45 2.87
CA ARG A 549 12.26 21.62 2.50
C ARG A 549 13.07 20.37 2.88
N TRP A 550 12.88 19.82 4.08
CA TRP A 550 13.57 18.60 4.51
C TRP A 550 13.12 17.37 3.70
N SER A 551 11.87 17.33 3.28
CA SER A 551 11.39 16.28 2.37
C SER A 551 12.05 16.38 0.99
N ASP A 552 12.28 17.58 0.50
CA ASP A 552 13.00 17.81 -0.75
C ASP A 552 14.47 17.40 -0.62
N GLU A 553 15.16 17.77 0.48
CA GLU A 553 16.51 17.31 0.80
C GLU A 553 16.58 15.77 0.92
N LEU A 554 15.60 15.16 1.61
CA LEU A 554 15.51 13.71 1.79
C LEU A 554 15.44 12.97 0.45
N ARG A 555 14.67 13.50 -0.49
CA ARG A 555 14.42 12.83 -1.78
C ARG A 555 15.48 13.13 -2.83
N TRP A 556 15.93 14.39 -2.93
CA TRP A 556 16.74 14.85 -4.05
C TRP A 556 18.24 14.89 -3.78
N ALA A 557 18.66 14.88 -2.52
CA ALA A 557 20.09 14.85 -2.24
C ALA A 557 20.75 13.55 -2.77
N THR A 558 21.87 13.69 -3.45
CA THR A 558 22.69 12.54 -3.88
C THR A 558 23.53 11.98 -2.73
N ASP A 559 23.92 12.83 -1.77
CA ASP A 559 24.65 12.42 -0.57
C ASP A 559 23.74 11.68 0.44
N PRO A 560 24.02 10.40 0.76
CA PRO A 560 23.26 9.64 1.76
C PRO A 560 23.25 10.25 3.16
N ALA A 561 24.31 10.97 3.56
CA ALA A 561 24.37 11.61 4.88
C ALA A 561 23.41 12.79 4.98
N VAL A 562 23.28 13.57 3.91
CA VAL A 562 22.28 14.66 3.81
C VAL A 562 20.86 14.08 3.89
N ARG A 563 20.58 12.99 3.15
CA ARG A 563 19.29 12.30 3.21
C ARG A 563 18.97 11.80 4.61
N LEU A 564 19.92 11.13 5.26
CA LEU A 564 19.75 10.62 6.61
C LEU A 564 19.43 11.74 7.61
N ALA A 565 20.16 12.84 7.54
CA ALA A 565 19.95 13.99 8.41
C ALA A 565 18.58 14.64 8.17
N ALA A 566 18.15 14.76 6.91
CA ALA A 566 16.85 15.33 6.56
C ALA A 566 15.70 14.45 7.06
N GLY A 567 15.75 13.13 6.84
CA GLY A 567 14.75 12.19 7.35
C GLY A 567 14.62 12.21 8.88
N LYS A 568 15.74 12.26 9.59
CA LYS A 568 15.72 12.38 11.06
C LYS A 568 15.14 13.70 11.55
N ARG A 569 15.37 14.83 10.86
CA ARG A 569 14.73 16.13 11.18
C ARG A 569 13.21 16.08 11.02
N ILE A 570 12.70 15.41 9.98
CA ILE A 570 11.27 15.20 9.77
C ILE A 570 10.67 14.42 10.94
N LEU A 571 11.28 13.30 11.32
CA LEU A 571 10.81 12.44 12.41
C LEU A 571 10.92 13.12 13.76
N ALA A 572 11.99 13.87 14.03
CA ALA A 572 12.16 14.67 15.24
C ALA A 572 11.06 15.74 15.38
N SER A 573 10.70 16.42 14.27
CA SER A 573 9.59 17.36 14.28
C SER A 573 8.26 16.68 14.61
N SER A 574 8.00 15.48 14.09
CA SER A 574 6.81 14.72 14.44
C SER A 574 6.80 14.30 15.92
N ALA A 575 7.93 13.82 16.42
CA ALA A 575 8.07 13.43 17.81
C ALA A 575 7.85 14.63 18.77
N GLU A 576 8.43 15.78 18.47
CA GLU A 576 8.27 16.99 19.31
C GLU A 576 6.83 17.54 19.28
N ASN A 577 6.21 17.56 18.09
CA ASN A 577 4.94 18.27 17.89
C ASN A 577 3.71 17.37 17.96
N VAL A 578 3.87 16.04 17.87
CA VAL A 578 2.75 15.08 17.82
C VAL A 578 1.70 15.52 16.77
N TRP A 579 2.13 15.65 15.50
CA TRP A 579 1.24 16.08 14.41
C TRP A 579 0.10 15.09 14.18
N THR A 580 0.33 13.82 14.51
CA THR A 580 -0.65 12.72 14.51
C THR A 580 -0.52 11.95 15.81
N PHE A 581 -1.58 11.24 16.22
CA PHE A 581 -1.51 10.40 17.41
C PHE A 581 -1.36 8.94 16.99
N GLY A 582 -0.22 8.35 17.31
CA GLY A 582 -0.01 6.93 17.23
C GLY A 582 -0.66 6.21 18.42
N THR A 583 -1.03 4.95 18.21
CA THR A 583 -1.65 4.10 19.24
C THR A 583 -0.81 2.88 19.53
N VAL A 584 -1.09 1.75 18.90
CA VAL A 584 -0.32 0.51 18.96
C VAL A 584 0.00 0.07 17.54
N GLY A 585 1.21 -0.37 17.30
CA GLY A 585 1.65 -0.82 15.98
C GLY A 585 2.43 -2.13 16.02
N LEU A 586 3.01 -2.52 14.88
CA LEU A 586 3.81 -3.74 14.70
C LEU A 586 3.08 -5.00 15.23
N ALA A 587 1.76 -5.01 15.11
CA ALA A 587 0.90 -6.04 15.68
C ALA A 587 0.96 -7.35 14.87
N PRO A 588 0.63 -8.49 15.50
CA PRO A 588 0.42 -9.74 14.78
C PRO A 588 -0.70 -9.61 13.76
N HIS A 589 -0.49 -10.17 12.55
CA HIS A 589 -1.47 -10.17 11.48
C HIS A 589 -1.86 -11.60 11.09
N PRO A 590 -3.14 -12.00 11.17
CA PRO A 590 -3.56 -13.33 10.78
C PRO A 590 -3.58 -13.50 9.26
N VAL A 591 -3.06 -14.63 8.80
CA VAL A 591 -3.13 -15.08 7.40
C VAL A 591 -3.71 -16.47 7.38
N VAL A 592 -4.93 -16.60 6.90
CA VAL A 592 -5.64 -17.88 6.80
C VAL A 592 -5.40 -18.49 5.44
N ILE A 593 -4.98 -19.73 5.43
CA ILE A 593 -4.74 -20.51 4.19
C ILE A 593 -5.50 -21.83 4.25
N SER A 594 -5.99 -22.31 3.11
CA SER A 594 -6.49 -23.67 2.98
C SER A 594 -5.37 -24.68 3.30
N SER A 595 -5.66 -25.77 4.01
CA SER A 595 -4.70 -26.83 4.29
C SER A 595 -4.10 -27.44 3.02
N ARG A 596 -4.81 -27.32 1.88
CA ARG A 596 -4.35 -27.78 0.55
C ARG A 596 -3.41 -26.80 -0.14
N LEU A 597 -3.42 -25.52 0.24
CA LEU A 597 -2.57 -24.50 -0.39
C LEU A 597 -1.14 -24.59 0.13
N LYS A 598 -0.19 -24.81 -0.76
CA LYS A 598 1.23 -25.00 -0.46
C LYS A 598 2.09 -23.83 -0.92
N ASN A 599 3.35 -23.81 -0.49
CA ASN A 599 4.34 -22.76 -0.74
C ASN A 599 4.03 -21.38 -0.13
N VAL A 600 2.99 -21.26 0.70
CA VAL A 600 2.76 -20.05 1.49
C VAL A 600 3.72 -20.06 2.69
N ILE A 601 4.50 -18.99 2.86
CA ILE A 601 5.46 -18.92 3.98
C ILE A 601 4.71 -18.86 5.32
N PRO A 602 5.21 -19.54 6.36
CA PRO A 602 4.57 -19.55 7.67
C PRO A 602 4.72 -18.22 8.41
N ASN A 603 5.85 -17.55 8.24
CA ASN A 603 6.22 -16.31 8.91
C ASN A 603 6.57 -15.25 7.85
N GLY A 604 5.77 -14.23 7.72
CA GLY A 604 5.97 -13.16 6.74
C GLY A 604 5.73 -11.79 7.37
N ILE A 605 5.91 -10.79 6.57
CA ILE A 605 5.53 -9.42 6.89
C ILE A 605 4.33 -9.01 6.05
N TRP A 606 3.45 -8.21 6.64
CA TRP A 606 2.21 -7.75 6.04
C TRP A 606 2.15 -6.23 6.03
N GLY A 607 2.02 -5.63 4.88
CA GLY A 607 1.88 -4.18 4.74
C GLY A 607 2.00 -3.70 3.30
N TRP A 608 1.71 -2.43 3.10
CA TRP A 608 1.79 -1.80 1.79
C TRP A 608 3.22 -1.72 1.25
N ASP A 609 4.20 -1.53 2.12
CA ASP A 609 5.60 -1.37 1.74
C ASP A 609 6.17 -2.58 0.99
N ASN A 610 5.70 -3.79 1.30
CA ASN A 610 6.07 -5.01 0.58
C ASN A 610 4.97 -5.49 -0.40
N ARG A 611 3.96 -4.68 -0.67
CA ARG A 611 2.79 -5.07 -1.46
C ARG A 611 2.17 -6.37 -0.94
N TRP A 612 2.07 -6.49 0.39
CA TRP A 612 1.55 -7.63 1.15
C TRP A 612 2.27 -8.95 0.89
N THR A 613 2.15 -9.54 -0.29
CA THR A 613 2.73 -10.85 -0.61
C THR A 613 3.66 -10.83 -1.82
N LEU A 614 3.93 -9.67 -2.42
CA LEU A 614 4.72 -9.59 -3.65
C LEU A 614 6.07 -10.30 -3.53
N ALA A 615 6.77 -10.07 -2.42
CA ALA A 615 8.06 -10.67 -2.12
C ALA A 615 8.02 -12.20 -1.88
N TYR A 616 6.83 -12.78 -1.72
CA TYR A 616 6.62 -14.20 -1.43
C TYR A 616 6.12 -15.00 -2.64
N HIS A 617 6.10 -14.36 -3.80
CA HIS A 617 5.81 -14.97 -5.09
C HIS A 617 4.54 -15.86 -5.12
N PRO A 618 3.34 -15.30 -4.94
CA PRO A 618 2.09 -16.06 -4.97
C PRO A 618 1.88 -16.89 -6.25
N SER A 619 2.56 -16.54 -7.34
CA SER A 619 2.56 -17.34 -8.57
C SER A 619 3.15 -18.74 -8.40
N THR A 620 3.91 -18.98 -7.31
CA THR A 620 4.48 -20.31 -6.97
C THR A 620 3.61 -21.09 -5.98
N TRP A 621 2.48 -20.54 -5.54
CA TRP A 621 1.55 -21.27 -4.69
C TRP A 621 0.76 -22.29 -5.54
N TYR A 622 0.48 -23.47 -4.96
CA TYR A 622 -0.22 -24.54 -5.67
C TYR A 622 -1.11 -25.33 -4.72
N PHE A 623 -2.05 -26.07 -5.27
CA PHE A 623 -2.90 -26.98 -4.52
C PHE A 623 -2.34 -28.41 -4.54
N GLN A 624 -2.16 -28.98 -3.35
CA GLN A 624 -1.88 -30.40 -3.23
C GLN A 624 -3.18 -31.20 -3.45
N GLU A 625 -3.15 -32.17 -4.37
CA GLU A 625 -4.28 -33.08 -4.61
C GLU A 625 -4.54 -33.94 -3.36
N PRO A 626 -5.84 -34.22 -3.02
CA PRO A 626 -6.14 -35.16 -1.95
C PRO A 626 -5.56 -36.54 -2.25
N GLY A 627 -4.61 -37.01 -1.45
CA GLY A 627 -3.99 -38.33 -1.59
C GLY A 627 -2.50 -38.37 -1.99
N GLY A 628 -1.87 -37.23 -2.24
CA GLY A 628 -0.41 -37.13 -2.32
C GLY A 628 0.20 -37.30 -0.92
N SER A 629 0.94 -38.40 -0.69
CA SER A 629 1.70 -38.61 0.55
C SER A 629 2.74 -37.50 0.68
N GLU A 630 2.83 -36.89 1.87
CA GLU A 630 4.05 -36.16 2.25
C GLU A 630 5.21 -37.16 2.16
N THR A 631 6.06 -37.01 1.15
CA THR A 631 7.36 -37.65 1.18
C THR A 631 8.23 -36.83 2.12
N ASP A 632 8.56 -37.43 3.27
CA ASP A 632 9.47 -36.91 4.30
C ASP A 632 10.79 -36.40 3.73
#